data_66863768d3fa0eea5b306fd5d388cec6
#
_entry.id   66863768d3fa0eea5b306fd5d388cec6
#
_cell.length_a   1.000
_cell.length_b   1.000
_cell.length_c   1.000
_cell.angle_alpha   90.00
_cell.angle_beta   90.00
_cell.angle_gamma   90.00
#
_symmetry.space_group_name_H-M   'P 1'
#
loop_
_entity.id
_entity.type
_entity.pdbx_description
1 polymer ?
#
loop_
_entity_poly.entity_id
_entity_poly.type
_entity_poly.pdbx_seq_one_letter_code
_entity_poly.pdbx_strand_id
1 'polypeptide(L)'
;MKKLLPVFMSIVIVSLTVFCVPFTAKAATYTPNVTIYADAYMLISLDDDSYPVVAEKNADKRKYPASLTKIVTAMVTINKVKDLSQTTTVSKNAIETLYGTGAQVAGLKIGQTITIEELLYLTMVHSACDACEVLAEFVSGNVPAFVEEMNKWVKSLGCKDTNFVNPDGLHDPNHYTTPSDMAKITLAAMKNDIFNKISSTQQYKFGKTNFIHTNYMLDKFHITYYYQYAQGIKTGSTEQAGYCVITKASKGGYNYLAIVMDSPIKTLDGIKTKCSFIDAKSLFDWAFDSLKYTTVVRKNDVAYEVPVNNGKDADTVQLVVKDDVTTLVPSTLDPSNVIIEPIDPPESLDAPVTKGDSVCKANVIFGEKTIITVDL
;
A
#
# COMPACT_ATOMS: atom_id res chain seq x y z
N MET A 1 65.59 -35.96 29.41
CA MET A 1 64.13 -36.17 29.32
C MET A 1 63.50 -34.87 28.88
N LYS A 2 63.22 -34.70 27.55
CA LYS A 2 62.53 -33.52 26.98
C LYS A 2 61.06 -33.91 26.74
N LYS A 3 60.16 -33.25 27.43
CA LYS A 3 58.70 -33.42 27.25
C LYS A 3 58.27 -32.64 26.02
N LEU A 4 57.74 -33.33 25.00
CA LEU A 4 57.07 -32.75 23.88
C LEU A 4 55.58 -32.40 24.30
N LEU A 5 55.19 -31.15 24.08
CA LEU A 5 53.85 -30.68 24.26
C LEU A 5 53.12 -30.80 22.89
N PRO A 6 51.93 -31.41 22.79
CA PRO A 6 51.19 -31.41 21.53
C PRO A 6 50.47 -30.08 21.36
N VAL A 7 50.68 -29.42 20.21
CA VAL A 7 49.95 -28.26 19.75
C VAL A 7 48.63 -28.75 19.15
N PHE A 8 47.52 -28.46 19.81
CA PHE A 8 46.19 -28.64 19.25
C PHE A 8 45.89 -27.48 18.31
N MET A 9 45.87 -27.77 17.02
CA MET A 9 45.44 -26.81 15.99
C MET A 9 43.92 -26.90 15.87
N SER A 10 43.23 -25.95 16.50
CA SER A 10 41.75 -25.81 16.36
C SER A 10 41.43 -25.25 14.99
N ILE A 11 40.86 -26.09 14.14
CA ILE A 11 40.28 -25.66 12.86
C ILE A 11 38.92 -24.99 13.17
N VAL A 12 38.87 -23.67 13.07
CA VAL A 12 37.62 -22.91 13.12
C VAL A 12 36.97 -23.00 11.75
N ILE A 13 35.94 -23.86 11.63
CA ILE A 13 35.07 -23.90 10.47
C ILE A 13 34.13 -22.69 10.57
N VAL A 14 34.42 -21.63 9.82
CA VAL A 14 33.48 -20.52 9.63
C VAL A 14 32.47 -20.99 8.63
N SER A 15 31.31 -21.44 9.12
CA SER A 15 30.13 -21.67 8.26
C SER A 15 29.61 -20.31 7.78
N LEU A 16 29.89 -19.97 6.51
CA LEU A 16 29.21 -18.89 5.83
C LEU A 16 27.72 -19.31 5.66
N THR A 17 26.88 -18.89 6.59
CA THR A 17 25.45 -18.88 6.35
C THR A 17 25.15 -17.78 5.32
N VAL A 18 25.03 -18.18 4.07
CA VAL A 18 24.44 -17.34 3.03
C VAL A 18 22.99 -17.07 3.45
N PHE A 19 22.74 -15.89 4.00
CA PHE A 19 21.37 -15.39 4.16
C PHE A 19 20.79 -15.22 2.77
N CYS A 20 20.10 -16.23 2.29
CA CYS A 20 19.23 -16.13 1.13
C CYS A 20 18.08 -15.20 1.53
N VAL A 21 18.20 -13.91 1.24
CA VAL A 21 17.07 -12.98 1.32
C VAL A 21 16.05 -13.51 0.32
N PRO A 22 14.82 -13.87 0.73
CA PRO A 22 13.82 -14.30 -0.23
C PRO A 22 13.57 -13.13 -1.19
N PHE A 23 14.01 -13.29 -2.42
CA PHE A 23 13.72 -12.35 -3.49
C PHE A 23 12.25 -12.59 -3.85
N THR A 24 11.34 -11.82 -3.23
CA THR A 24 9.93 -11.84 -3.62
C THR A 24 9.86 -11.36 -5.06
N ALA A 25 9.51 -12.26 -5.95
CA ALA A 25 9.31 -11.95 -7.36
C ALA A 25 8.27 -10.83 -7.46
N LYS A 26 8.68 -9.70 -8.04
CA LYS A 26 7.77 -8.57 -8.25
C LYS A 26 6.75 -9.01 -9.31
N ALA A 27 5.48 -9.08 -8.94
CA ALA A 27 4.41 -9.34 -9.90
C ALA A 27 4.37 -8.26 -10.98
N ALA A 28 3.96 -8.63 -12.19
CA ALA A 28 3.90 -7.70 -13.31
C ALA A 28 2.92 -6.56 -13.05
N THR A 29 3.33 -5.33 -13.35
CA THR A 29 2.41 -4.19 -13.42
C THR A 29 1.84 -4.06 -14.82
N TYR A 30 0.59 -3.59 -14.92
CA TYR A 30 -0.13 -3.42 -16.18
C TYR A 30 -0.45 -1.96 -16.43
N THR A 31 -0.52 -1.57 -17.70
CA THR A 31 -0.92 -0.22 -18.09
C THR A 31 -2.43 -0.21 -18.33
N PRO A 32 -3.22 0.53 -17.54
CA PRO A 32 -4.64 0.68 -17.78
C PRO A 32 -4.90 1.30 -19.15
N ASN A 33 -5.83 0.71 -19.91
CA ASN A 33 -6.27 1.24 -21.21
C ASN A 33 -7.43 2.23 -21.06
N VAL A 34 -7.45 2.97 -19.95
CA VAL A 34 -8.45 4.00 -19.61
C VAL A 34 -7.78 5.33 -19.34
N THR A 35 -8.54 6.41 -19.49
CA THR A 35 -8.01 7.75 -19.20
C THR A 35 -7.93 7.96 -17.70
N ILE A 36 -6.73 8.30 -17.21
CA ILE A 36 -6.45 8.71 -15.84
C ILE A 36 -5.88 10.13 -15.86
N TYR A 37 -6.52 11.04 -15.17
CA TYR A 37 -6.15 12.46 -15.14
C TYR A 37 -5.10 12.80 -14.10
N ALA A 38 -4.98 11.98 -13.05
CA ALA A 38 -4.02 12.18 -11.98
C ALA A 38 -2.57 12.15 -12.48
N ASP A 39 -1.72 12.99 -11.88
CA ASP A 39 -0.27 12.94 -12.16
C ASP A 39 0.39 11.72 -11.53
N ALA A 40 -0.11 11.23 -10.40
CA ALA A 40 0.44 10.07 -9.71
C ALA A 40 -0.67 9.16 -9.17
N TYR A 41 -0.48 7.84 -9.35
CA TYR A 41 -1.40 6.84 -8.78
C TYR A 41 -0.72 5.50 -8.54
N MET A 42 -1.38 4.69 -7.72
CA MET A 42 -1.07 3.29 -7.49
C MET A 42 -2.35 2.50 -7.30
N LEU A 43 -2.44 1.34 -7.96
CA LEU A 43 -3.49 0.35 -7.76
C LEU A 43 -2.86 -0.95 -7.25
N ILE A 44 -3.37 -1.47 -6.16
CA ILE A 44 -2.82 -2.62 -5.44
C ILE A 44 -3.90 -3.67 -5.29
N SER A 45 -3.61 -4.94 -5.55
CA SER A 45 -4.49 -6.06 -5.17
C SER A 45 -4.35 -6.33 -3.67
N LEU A 46 -5.49 -6.59 -3.02
CA LEU A 46 -5.58 -6.92 -1.60
C LEU A 46 -5.87 -8.40 -1.35
N ASP A 47 -5.90 -9.22 -2.42
CA ASP A 47 -6.27 -10.63 -2.36
C ASP A 47 -5.07 -11.55 -2.09
N ASP A 48 -3.88 -10.98 -2.02
CA ASP A 48 -2.62 -11.65 -1.73
C ASP A 48 -1.85 -10.86 -0.67
N ASP A 49 -1.29 -11.55 0.32
CA ASP A 49 -0.51 -10.93 1.41
C ASP A 49 0.75 -10.19 0.95
N SER A 50 1.21 -10.45 -0.28
CA SER A 50 2.29 -9.69 -0.91
C SER A 50 1.85 -8.32 -1.42
N TYR A 51 0.53 -8.05 -1.48
CA TYR A 51 -0.06 -6.80 -1.98
C TYR A 51 0.52 -6.35 -3.33
N PRO A 52 0.39 -7.16 -4.39
CA PRO A 52 1.02 -6.85 -5.66
C PRO A 52 0.49 -5.54 -6.25
N VAL A 53 1.43 -4.74 -6.76
CA VAL A 53 1.10 -3.51 -7.50
C VAL A 53 0.58 -3.90 -8.87
N VAL A 54 -0.65 -3.55 -9.15
CA VAL A 54 -1.37 -3.89 -10.39
C VAL A 54 -1.11 -2.86 -11.48
N ALA A 55 -1.13 -1.59 -11.11
CA ALA A 55 -0.85 -0.48 -12.01
C ALA A 55 -0.29 0.70 -11.23
N GLU A 56 0.61 1.45 -11.84
CA GLU A 56 1.20 2.63 -11.20
C GLU A 56 1.63 3.68 -12.23
N LYS A 57 1.69 4.92 -11.77
CA LYS A 57 2.27 6.05 -12.50
C LYS A 57 2.88 7.01 -11.50
N ASN A 58 4.14 7.38 -11.71
CA ASN A 58 4.88 8.29 -10.82
C ASN A 58 4.80 7.88 -9.34
N ALA A 59 4.81 6.57 -9.05
CA ALA A 59 4.56 6.03 -7.71
C ALA A 59 5.55 6.52 -6.66
N ASP A 60 6.80 6.81 -7.05
CA ASP A 60 7.85 7.31 -6.15
C ASP A 60 8.09 8.83 -6.29
N LYS A 61 7.27 9.54 -7.08
CA LYS A 61 7.36 10.99 -7.20
C LYS A 61 6.75 11.67 -5.98
N ARG A 62 7.50 12.58 -5.34
CA ARG A 62 7.00 13.37 -4.21
C ARG A 62 5.78 14.20 -4.61
N LYS A 63 4.77 14.15 -3.76
CA LYS A 63 3.50 14.86 -3.86
C LYS A 63 3.12 15.43 -2.50
N TYR A 64 2.26 16.42 -2.50
CA TYR A 64 1.66 16.92 -1.28
C TYR A 64 0.46 16.05 -0.88
N PRO A 65 0.45 15.48 0.35
CA PRO A 65 -0.63 14.56 0.76
C PRO A 65 -1.94 15.28 1.06
N ALA A 66 -1.91 16.57 1.38
CA ALA A 66 -3.07 17.25 1.95
C ALA A 66 -3.64 16.41 3.12
N SER A 67 -4.96 16.35 3.26
CA SER A 67 -5.62 15.61 4.35
C SER A 67 -5.47 14.08 4.30
N LEU A 68 -4.74 13.49 3.35
CA LEU A 68 -4.33 12.07 3.45
C LEU A 68 -3.41 11.87 4.67
N THR A 69 -2.72 12.91 5.12
CA THR A 69 -1.94 12.99 6.38
C THR A 69 -2.72 12.45 7.57
N LYS A 70 -4.03 12.65 7.61
CA LYS A 70 -4.91 12.25 8.73
C LYS A 70 -4.99 10.74 8.94
N ILE A 71 -4.61 9.95 7.96
CA ILE A 71 -4.42 8.49 8.13
C ILE A 71 -3.33 8.24 9.18
N VAL A 72 -2.22 8.98 9.08
CA VAL A 72 -1.10 8.87 10.03
C VAL A 72 -1.48 9.40 11.40
N THR A 73 -2.17 10.54 11.45
CA THR A 73 -2.68 11.13 12.70
C THR A 73 -3.60 10.16 13.44
N ALA A 74 -4.54 9.53 12.72
CA ALA A 74 -5.42 8.53 13.30
C ALA A 74 -4.63 7.32 13.82
N MET A 75 -3.68 6.80 13.04
CA MET A 75 -2.91 5.62 13.43
C MET A 75 -1.97 5.87 14.61
N VAL A 76 -1.27 7.02 14.65
CA VAL A 76 -0.44 7.38 15.81
C VAL A 76 -1.31 7.49 17.07
N THR A 77 -2.49 8.08 16.95
CA THR A 77 -3.44 8.17 18.06
C THR A 77 -3.89 6.78 18.51
N ILE A 78 -4.38 5.94 17.61
CA ILE A 78 -4.87 4.58 17.94
C ILE A 78 -3.76 3.72 18.55
N ASN A 79 -2.53 3.84 18.08
CA ASN A 79 -1.39 3.08 18.60
C ASN A 79 -0.97 3.51 20.02
N LYS A 80 -1.16 4.78 20.36
CA LYS A 80 -0.74 5.36 21.66
C LYS A 80 -1.85 5.31 22.71
N VAL A 81 -3.11 5.42 22.31
CA VAL A 81 -4.26 5.51 23.22
C VAL A 81 -5.00 4.19 23.24
N LYS A 82 -4.90 3.47 24.37
CA LYS A 82 -5.54 2.15 24.51
C LYS A 82 -7.05 2.23 24.74
N ASP A 83 -7.50 3.26 25.43
CA ASP A 83 -8.92 3.50 25.74
C ASP A 83 -9.37 4.79 25.04
N LEU A 84 -10.09 4.64 23.94
CA LEU A 84 -10.58 5.76 23.13
C LEU A 84 -11.78 6.47 23.77
N SER A 85 -12.35 5.94 24.85
CA SER A 85 -13.41 6.61 25.63
C SER A 85 -12.88 7.73 26.53
N GLN A 86 -11.55 7.80 26.71
CA GLN A 86 -10.92 8.90 27.43
C GLN A 86 -11.32 10.23 26.83
N THR A 87 -11.47 11.25 27.69
CA THR A 87 -11.84 12.59 27.28
C THR A 87 -10.65 13.54 27.40
N THR A 88 -10.67 14.57 26.57
CA THR A 88 -9.77 15.72 26.66
C THR A 88 -10.56 17.02 26.56
N THR A 89 -9.90 18.11 26.90
CA THR A 89 -10.47 19.46 26.77
C THR A 89 -9.84 20.16 25.58
N VAL A 90 -10.66 20.69 24.68
CA VAL A 90 -10.22 21.47 23.53
C VAL A 90 -9.49 22.73 24.00
N SER A 91 -8.22 22.83 23.65
CA SER A 91 -7.37 23.95 24.02
C SER A 91 -7.64 25.19 23.15
N LYS A 92 -7.23 26.34 23.65
CA LYS A 92 -7.24 27.59 22.88
C LYS A 92 -6.27 27.49 21.69
N ASN A 93 -5.10 26.92 21.91
CA ASN A 93 -4.06 26.78 20.89
C ASN A 93 -4.52 25.92 19.70
N ALA A 94 -5.16 24.75 19.95
CA ALA A 94 -5.68 23.87 18.90
C ALA A 94 -6.71 24.55 17.98
N ILE A 95 -7.39 25.59 18.45
CA ILE A 95 -8.37 26.33 17.66
C ILE A 95 -7.73 27.54 16.97
N GLU A 96 -6.96 28.36 17.71
CA GLU A 96 -6.44 29.62 17.19
C GLU A 96 -5.35 29.43 16.13
N THR A 97 -4.59 28.34 16.17
CA THR A 97 -3.58 27.97 15.15
C THR A 97 -4.21 27.84 13.75
N LEU A 98 -5.49 27.52 13.66
CA LEU A 98 -6.20 27.32 12.40
C LEU A 98 -6.87 28.60 11.87
N TYR A 99 -6.86 29.71 12.60
CA TYR A 99 -7.49 30.96 12.15
C TYR A 99 -6.83 31.50 10.88
N GLY A 100 -7.66 31.80 9.88
CA GLY A 100 -7.20 32.36 8.61
C GLY A 100 -6.54 31.36 7.65
N THR A 101 -6.40 30.09 8.03
CA THR A 101 -5.76 29.05 7.17
C THR A 101 -6.67 28.49 6.10
N GLY A 102 -8.00 28.70 6.19
CA GLY A 102 -8.97 28.03 5.34
C GLY A 102 -9.16 26.54 5.63
N ALA A 103 -8.66 26.07 6.78
CA ALA A 103 -8.77 24.68 7.21
C ALA A 103 -10.22 24.23 7.37
N GLN A 104 -10.51 22.99 6.97
CA GLN A 104 -11.79 22.35 7.26
C GLN A 104 -11.83 21.97 8.74
N VAL A 105 -12.85 22.42 9.48
CA VAL A 105 -12.98 22.21 10.91
C VAL A 105 -14.36 21.63 11.27
N ALA A 106 -14.45 20.89 12.36
CA ALA A 106 -15.72 20.42 12.92
C ALA A 106 -16.44 21.51 13.74
N GLY A 107 -15.74 22.60 14.06
CA GLY A 107 -16.26 23.72 14.84
C GLY A 107 -16.23 23.46 16.34
N LEU A 108 -15.21 22.77 16.81
CA LEU A 108 -14.95 22.53 18.22
C LEU A 108 -14.81 23.85 18.98
N LYS A 109 -15.21 23.88 20.27
CA LYS A 109 -15.18 25.08 21.09
C LYS A 109 -14.10 24.98 22.15
N ILE A 110 -13.37 26.06 22.37
CA ILE A 110 -12.40 26.16 23.48
C ILE A 110 -13.09 25.81 24.80
N GLY A 111 -12.46 24.92 25.58
CA GLY A 111 -13.00 24.41 26.83
C GLY A 111 -14.02 23.27 26.68
N GLN A 112 -14.37 22.85 25.46
CA GLN A 112 -15.26 21.72 25.22
C GLN A 112 -14.57 20.41 25.64
N THR A 113 -15.29 19.56 26.37
CA THR A 113 -14.84 18.18 26.66
C THR A 113 -15.31 17.25 25.53
N ILE A 114 -14.40 16.41 25.03
CA ILE A 114 -14.64 15.52 23.90
C ILE A 114 -13.85 14.23 24.08
N THR A 115 -14.36 13.10 23.60
CA THR A 115 -13.65 11.81 23.63
C THR A 115 -12.65 11.67 22.50
N ILE A 116 -11.65 10.84 22.69
CA ILE A 116 -10.67 10.53 21.63
C ILE A 116 -11.33 9.81 20.46
N GLU A 117 -12.32 8.95 20.71
CA GLU A 117 -13.09 8.30 19.65
C GLU A 117 -13.85 9.33 18.78
N GLU A 118 -14.53 10.30 19.41
CA GLU A 118 -15.22 11.37 18.67
C GLU A 118 -14.26 12.18 17.81
N LEU A 119 -13.10 12.53 18.35
CA LEU A 119 -12.04 13.25 17.59
C LEU A 119 -11.56 12.43 16.39
N LEU A 120 -11.35 11.13 16.53
CA LEU A 120 -10.95 10.25 15.43
C LEU A 120 -12.03 10.19 14.33
N TYR A 121 -13.31 10.09 14.70
CA TYR A 121 -14.40 10.15 13.72
C TYR A 121 -14.45 11.49 12.98
N LEU A 122 -14.33 12.61 13.69
CA LEU A 122 -14.30 13.94 13.09
C LEU A 122 -13.08 14.10 12.15
N THR A 123 -11.93 13.58 12.55
CA THR A 123 -10.69 13.57 11.76
C THR A 123 -10.85 12.80 10.45
N MET A 124 -11.40 11.60 10.49
CA MET A 124 -11.45 10.71 9.32
C MET A 124 -12.68 10.97 8.45
N VAL A 125 -13.86 11.10 9.04
CA VAL A 125 -15.12 11.30 8.29
C VAL A 125 -15.22 12.70 7.71
N HIS A 126 -15.07 13.72 8.55
CA HIS A 126 -15.22 15.12 8.15
C HIS A 126 -13.91 15.78 7.72
N SER A 127 -12.77 15.11 7.95
CA SER A 127 -11.46 15.70 7.69
C SER A 127 -11.16 16.94 8.54
N ALA A 128 -11.64 16.97 9.78
CA ALA A 128 -11.57 18.10 10.69
C ALA A 128 -10.12 18.36 11.16
N CYS A 129 -9.58 19.54 10.87
CA CYS A 129 -8.23 19.95 11.29
C CYS A 129 -8.18 20.27 12.78
N ASP A 130 -9.21 20.92 13.34
CA ASP A 130 -9.33 21.19 14.78
C ASP A 130 -9.30 19.90 15.63
N ALA A 131 -9.92 18.82 15.14
CA ALA A 131 -9.81 17.51 15.79
C ALA A 131 -8.38 16.97 15.76
N CYS A 132 -7.62 17.17 14.68
CA CYS A 132 -6.23 16.74 14.58
C CYS A 132 -5.32 17.46 15.56
N GLU A 133 -5.48 18.77 15.70
CA GLU A 133 -4.72 19.58 16.65
C GLU A 133 -4.96 19.13 18.10
N VAL A 134 -6.24 18.89 18.47
CA VAL A 134 -6.60 18.40 19.80
C VAL A 134 -6.03 16.99 20.05
N LEU A 135 -6.09 16.10 19.06
CA LEU A 135 -5.46 14.77 19.17
C LEU A 135 -3.96 14.85 19.36
N ALA A 136 -3.28 15.72 18.62
CA ALA A 136 -1.84 15.91 18.72
C ALA A 136 -1.42 16.41 20.12
N GLU A 137 -2.14 17.39 20.66
CA GLU A 137 -1.90 17.89 22.02
C GLU A 137 -2.17 16.81 23.08
N PHE A 138 -3.27 16.06 22.96
CA PHE A 138 -3.59 15.00 23.91
C PHE A 138 -2.56 13.87 23.92
N VAL A 139 -2.15 13.40 22.73
CA VAL A 139 -1.28 12.21 22.60
C VAL A 139 0.17 12.51 22.98
N SER A 140 0.68 13.71 22.65
CA SER A 140 2.11 14.03 22.75
C SER A 140 2.39 15.33 23.50
N GLY A 141 1.37 15.98 24.06
CA GLY A 141 1.49 17.23 24.80
C GLY A 141 1.58 18.48 23.94
N ASN A 142 2.02 18.36 22.69
CA ASN A 142 2.09 19.45 21.72
C ASN A 142 2.21 18.90 20.28
N VAL A 143 1.92 19.75 19.30
CA VAL A 143 1.98 19.40 17.88
C VAL A 143 3.38 18.99 17.40
N PRO A 144 4.47 19.71 17.72
CA PRO A 144 5.81 19.29 17.30
C PRO A 144 6.17 17.87 17.75
N ALA A 145 5.93 17.52 19.01
CA ALA A 145 6.20 16.19 19.53
C ALA A 145 5.33 15.11 18.85
N PHE A 146 4.08 15.43 18.51
CA PHE A 146 3.22 14.53 17.76
C PHE A 146 3.72 14.30 16.33
N VAL A 147 4.18 15.34 15.65
CA VAL A 147 4.77 15.27 14.32
C VAL A 147 6.03 14.40 14.31
N GLU A 148 6.85 14.46 15.35
CA GLU A 148 7.99 13.54 15.51
C GLU A 148 7.53 12.09 15.57
N GLU A 149 6.46 11.78 16.32
CA GLU A 149 5.89 10.42 16.38
C GLU A 149 5.28 10.00 15.04
N MET A 150 4.63 10.90 14.29
CA MET A 150 4.16 10.64 12.94
C MET A 150 5.32 10.21 12.03
N ASN A 151 6.38 11.00 11.96
CA ASN A 151 7.55 10.73 11.13
C ASN A 151 8.30 9.46 11.56
N LYS A 152 8.38 9.21 12.87
CA LYS A 152 8.95 7.97 13.40
C LYS A 152 8.15 6.74 12.98
N TRP A 153 6.80 6.81 13.04
CA TRP A 153 5.96 5.70 12.66
C TRP A 153 6.08 5.39 11.16
N VAL A 154 5.98 6.37 10.28
CA VAL A 154 6.09 6.14 8.83
C VAL A 154 7.49 5.66 8.42
N LYS A 155 8.54 6.15 9.09
CA LYS A 155 9.90 5.64 8.90
C LYS A 155 10.03 4.17 9.28
N SER A 156 9.35 3.73 10.35
CA SER A 156 9.32 2.32 10.76
C SER A 156 8.63 1.40 9.75
N LEU A 157 7.76 1.94 8.89
CA LEU A 157 7.12 1.24 7.78
C LEU A 157 7.99 1.19 6.51
N GLY A 158 9.21 1.73 6.56
CA GLY A 158 10.10 1.79 5.39
C GLY A 158 9.73 2.88 4.38
N CYS A 159 9.00 3.93 4.81
CA CYS A 159 8.77 5.12 3.98
C CYS A 159 10.07 5.92 3.86
N LYS A 160 10.48 6.22 2.61
CA LYS A 160 11.77 6.86 2.32
C LYS A 160 11.61 8.32 1.90
N ASP A 161 10.48 8.63 1.27
CA ASP A 161 10.19 9.93 0.68
C ASP A 161 8.91 10.55 1.26
N THR A 162 8.80 10.48 2.59
CA THR A 162 7.69 11.06 3.37
C THR A 162 8.21 11.87 4.52
N ASN A 163 7.69 13.09 4.66
CA ASN A 163 7.92 13.97 5.78
C ASN A 163 6.65 14.76 6.11
N PHE A 164 6.19 14.68 7.34
CA PHE A 164 5.08 15.45 7.87
C PHE A 164 5.59 16.59 8.73
N VAL A 165 4.92 17.75 8.69
CA VAL A 165 5.24 18.93 9.53
C VAL A 165 4.04 19.42 10.35
N ASN A 166 2.85 18.84 10.10
CA ASN A 166 1.63 19.09 10.86
C ASN A 166 0.74 17.83 10.89
N PRO A 167 -0.26 17.75 11.78
CA PRO A 167 -1.11 16.57 11.91
C PRO A 167 -2.30 16.54 10.95
N ASP A 168 -2.58 17.60 10.22
CA ASP A 168 -3.82 17.80 9.49
C ASP A 168 -3.66 17.88 7.96
N GLY A 169 -2.43 18.07 7.45
CA GLY A 169 -2.12 18.14 6.04
C GLY A 169 -2.32 19.51 5.41
N LEU A 170 -2.38 20.59 6.21
CA LEU A 170 -2.26 21.94 5.67
C LEU A 170 -0.93 22.09 4.92
N HIS A 171 -0.96 22.87 3.86
CA HIS A 171 0.19 22.96 2.96
C HIS A 171 1.43 23.56 3.64
N ASP A 172 2.54 22.87 3.46
CA ASP A 172 3.90 23.33 3.72
C ASP A 172 4.82 22.68 2.67
N PRO A 173 5.81 23.38 2.11
CA PRO A 173 6.74 22.81 1.11
C PRO A 173 7.50 21.58 1.61
N ASN A 174 7.70 21.44 2.93
CA ASN A 174 8.37 20.31 3.55
C ASN A 174 7.39 19.18 3.94
N HIS A 175 6.10 19.34 3.68
CA HIS A 175 5.06 18.35 3.97
C HIS A 175 4.75 17.52 2.72
N TYR A 176 5.46 16.43 2.51
CA TYR A 176 5.40 15.64 1.29
C TYR A 176 5.36 14.14 1.55
N THR A 177 4.93 13.39 0.55
CA THR A 177 4.89 11.93 0.51
C THR A 177 4.96 11.44 -0.94
N THR A 178 4.88 10.12 -1.15
CA THR A 178 4.72 9.50 -2.48
C THR A 178 3.53 8.54 -2.48
N PRO A 179 2.94 8.18 -3.65
CA PRO A 179 1.98 7.10 -3.73
C PRO A 179 2.48 5.79 -3.12
N SER A 180 3.73 5.41 -3.36
CA SER A 180 4.36 4.21 -2.78
C SER A 180 4.40 4.23 -1.25
N ASP A 181 4.76 5.36 -0.66
CA ASP A 181 4.81 5.48 0.80
C ASP A 181 3.39 5.53 1.39
N MET A 182 2.44 6.23 0.74
CA MET A 182 1.03 6.22 1.15
C MET A 182 0.40 4.84 1.06
N ALA A 183 0.85 4.01 0.10
CA ALA A 183 0.44 2.61 0.03
C ALA A 183 0.88 1.83 1.27
N LYS A 184 2.16 1.90 1.66
CA LYS A 184 2.70 1.26 2.87
C LYS A 184 1.95 1.72 4.13
N ILE A 185 1.75 3.04 4.25
CA ILE A 185 1.02 3.66 5.36
C ILE A 185 -0.41 3.12 5.43
N THR A 186 -1.12 3.12 4.31
CA THR A 186 -2.53 2.71 4.25
C THR A 186 -2.69 1.21 4.50
N LEU A 187 -1.84 0.36 3.90
CA LEU A 187 -1.85 -1.08 4.13
C LEU A 187 -1.56 -1.41 5.60
N ALA A 188 -0.63 -0.70 6.23
CA ALA A 188 -0.38 -0.86 7.67
C ALA A 188 -1.57 -0.42 8.53
N ALA A 189 -2.24 0.69 8.17
CA ALA A 189 -3.43 1.17 8.85
C ALA A 189 -4.61 0.20 8.72
N MET A 190 -4.81 -0.39 7.54
CA MET A 190 -5.88 -1.36 7.26
C MET A 190 -5.76 -2.67 8.06
N LYS A 191 -4.63 -2.96 8.68
CA LYS A 191 -4.48 -4.09 9.62
C LYS A 191 -5.17 -3.84 10.97
N ASN A 192 -5.64 -2.61 11.23
CA ASN A 192 -6.29 -2.22 12.47
C ASN A 192 -7.81 -2.10 12.29
N ASP A 193 -8.58 -2.88 13.05
CA ASP A 193 -10.05 -2.92 12.94
C ASP A 193 -10.72 -1.60 13.33
N ILE A 194 -10.15 -0.87 14.31
CA ILE A 194 -10.67 0.44 14.72
C ILE A 194 -10.52 1.43 13.58
N PHE A 195 -9.34 1.46 12.94
CA PHE A 195 -9.11 2.29 11.77
C PHE A 195 -10.07 1.95 10.63
N ASN A 196 -10.25 0.66 10.33
CA ASN A 196 -11.18 0.21 9.28
C ASN A 196 -12.62 0.64 9.57
N LYS A 197 -13.09 0.46 10.82
CA LYS A 197 -14.43 0.89 11.26
C LYS A 197 -14.63 2.39 11.04
N ILE A 198 -13.69 3.21 11.51
CA ILE A 198 -13.81 4.67 11.46
C ILE A 198 -13.70 5.17 10.01
N SER A 199 -12.71 4.70 9.24
CA SER A 199 -12.44 5.16 7.88
C SER A 199 -13.50 4.73 6.86
N SER A 200 -14.31 3.70 7.15
CA SER A 200 -15.42 3.26 6.31
C SER A 200 -16.78 3.86 6.70
N THR A 201 -16.83 4.64 7.77
CA THR A 201 -18.06 5.27 8.27
C THR A 201 -18.52 6.38 7.33
N GLN A 202 -19.69 6.22 6.72
CA GLN A 202 -20.22 7.17 5.75
C GLN A 202 -20.74 8.46 6.38
N GLN A 203 -21.30 8.36 7.57
CA GLN A 203 -21.88 9.49 8.31
C GLN A 203 -21.61 9.33 9.80
N TYR A 204 -21.28 10.43 10.45
CA TYR A 204 -21.05 10.48 11.89
C TYR A 204 -21.83 11.61 12.52
N LYS A 205 -22.69 11.29 13.50
CA LYS A 205 -23.47 12.28 14.24
C LYS A 205 -22.68 12.76 15.45
N PHE A 206 -22.34 14.04 15.46
CA PHE A 206 -21.69 14.67 16.60
C PHE A 206 -22.53 15.87 17.08
N GLY A 207 -23.02 15.80 18.30
CA GLY A 207 -24.00 16.78 18.83
C GLY A 207 -25.27 16.83 17.96
N LYS A 208 -25.56 17.99 17.41
CA LYS A 208 -26.70 18.21 16.51
C LYS A 208 -26.35 18.10 15.02
N THR A 209 -25.08 17.97 14.70
CA THR A 209 -24.57 17.94 13.31
C THR A 209 -24.36 16.50 12.85
N ASN A 210 -24.78 16.23 11.62
CA ASN A 210 -24.47 14.97 10.94
C ASN A 210 -23.37 15.25 9.91
N PHE A 211 -22.15 14.78 10.18
CA PHE A 211 -21.00 14.91 9.31
C PHE A 211 -20.99 13.78 8.27
N ILE A 212 -20.80 14.12 7.01
CA ILE A 212 -20.76 13.16 5.89
C ILE A 212 -19.28 12.95 5.52
N HIS A 213 -18.94 11.71 5.16
CA HIS A 213 -17.59 11.37 4.72
C HIS A 213 -17.21 12.14 3.46
N THR A 214 -15.98 12.68 3.45
CA THR A 214 -15.49 13.49 2.32
C THR A 214 -15.24 12.69 1.03
N ASN A 215 -15.17 11.36 1.10
CA ASN A 215 -15.12 10.51 -0.08
C ASN A 215 -16.53 10.34 -0.69
N TYR A 216 -16.82 11.13 -1.71
CA TYR A 216 -18.10 11.13 -2.39
C TYR A 216 -18.42 9.82 -3.12
N MET A 217 -17.45 8.94 -3.31
CA MET A 217 -17.72 7.60 -3.87
C MET A 217 -18.58 6.74 -2.94
N LEU A 218 -18.66 7.08 -1.64
CA LEU A 218 -19.49 6.39 -0.65
C LEU A 218 -20.94 6.89 -0.62
N ASP A 219 -21.21 8.07 -1.16
CA ASP A 219 -22.51 8.72 -1.03
C ASP A 219 -23.34 8.59 -2.31
N LYS A 220 -24.41 7.78 -2.23
CA LYS A 220 -25.33 7.54 -3.34
C LYS A 220 -26.02 8.80 -3.87
N PHE A 221 -26.03 9.89 -3.14
CA PHE A 221 -26.58 11.17 -3.59
C PHE A 221 -25.61 11.97 -4.45
N HIS A 222 -24.31 11.64 -4.41
CA HIS A 222 -23.31 12.20 -5.32
C HIS A 222 -23.19 11.35 -6.59
N ILE A 223 -24.22 11.34 -7.42
CA ILE A 223 -24.40 10.44 -8.60
C ILE A 223 -23.15 10.38 -9.49
N THR A 224 -22.50 11.53 -9.74
CA THR A 224 -21.28 11.62 -10.58
C THR A 224 -20.13 10.77 -10.02
N TYR A 225 -20.03 10.65 -8.69
CA TYR A 225 -18.88 10.03 -8.02
C TYR A 225 -19.21 8.70 -7.37
N TYR A 226 -20.50 8.46 -7.06
CA TYR A 226 -20.91 7.25 -6.36
C TYR A 226 -20.40 5.99 -7.03
N TYR A 227 -19.81 5.10 -6.22
CA TYR A 227 -19.35 3.80 -6.68
C TYR A 227 -19.73 2.74 -5.64
N GLN A 228 -20.72 1.92 -5.99
CA GLN A 228 -21.33 0.96 -5.04
C GLN A 228 -20.35 -0.03 -4.40
N TYR A 229 -19.18 -0.24 -5.00
CA TYR A 229 -18.16 -1.15 -4.52
C TYR A 229 -17.12 -0.45 -3.63
N ALA A 230 -17.13 0.89 -3.56
CA ALA A 230 -16.14 1.65 -2.80
C ALA A 230 -16.35 1.53 -1.28
N GLN A 231 -15.22 1.53 -0.54
CA GLN A 231 -15.20 1.47 0.91
C GLN A 231 -14.07 2.37 1.44
N GLY A 232 -14.42 3.36 2.29
CA GLY A 232 -13.44 4.27 2.88
C GLY A 232 -12.61 5.00 1.82
N ILE A 233 -11.44 5.48 2.05
CA ILE A 233 -10.67 5.59 3.30
C ILE A 233 -10.50 7.06 3.65
N LYS A 234 -9.90 7.87 2.73
CA LYS A 234 -9.63 9.30 2.98
C LYS A 234 -9.46 10.09 1.68
N THR A 235 -9.89 11.36 1.72
CA THR A 235 -9.61 12.34 0.66
C THR A 235 -8.67 13.43 1.17
N GLY A 236 -8.03 14.13 0.25
CA GLY A 236 -7.22 15.29 0.52
C GLY A 236 -7.29 16.31 -0.61
N SER A 237 -7.22 17.58 -0.29
CA SER A 237 -7.06 18.63 -1.30
C SER A 237 -6.49 19.91 -0.68
N THR A 238 -5.53 20.51 -1.38
CA THR A 238 -5.07 21.89 -1.25
C THR A 238 -4.84 22.41 -2.66
N GLU A 239 -4.62 23.68 -2.83
CA GLU A 239 -4.28 24.25 -4.13
C GLU A 239 -3.04 23.58 -4.74
N GLN A 240 -2.02 23.32 -3.91
CA GLN A 240 -0.75 22.72 -4.32
C GLN A 240 -0.81 21.19 -4.48
N ALA A 241 -1.68 20.51 -3.73
CA ALA A 241 -1.81 19.05 -3.80
C ALA A 241 -2.75 18.56 -4.91
N GLY A 242 -3.55 19.45 -5.48
CA GLY A 242 -4.67 19.03 -6.30
C GLY A 242 -5.69 18.24 -5.47
N TYR A 243 -6.36 17.29 -6.10
CA TYR A 243 -7.33 16.40 -5.45
C TYR A 243 -6.72 15.00 -5.28
N CYS A 244 -6.77 14.51 -4.06
CA CYS A 244 -6.26 13.20 -3.69
C CYS A 244 -7.37 12.32 -3.12
N VAL A 245 -7.32 11.01 -3.39
CA VAL A 245 -8.19 10.02 -2.75
C VAL A 245 -7.43 8.71 -2.55
N ILE A 246 -7.62 8.14 -1.37
CA ILE A 246 -7.28 6.74 -1.09
C ILE A 246 -8.60 6.05 -0.77
N THR A 247 -8.89 4.99 -1.51
CA THR A 247 -10.14 4.24 -1.39
C THR A 247 -9.90 2.78 -1.78
N LYS A 248 -10.67 1.86 -1.22
CA LYS A 248 -10.68 0.46 -1.64
C LYS A 248 -12.01 0.12 -2.31
N ALA A 249 -12.01 -0.91 -3.14
CA ALA A 249 -13.23 -1.44 -3.73
C ALA A 249 -13.21 -2.97 -3.76
N SER A 250 -14.40 -3.57 -3.62
CA SER A 250 -14.59 -5.02 -3.64
C SER A 250 -15.72 -5.38 -4.61
N LYS A 251 -15.43 -6.26 -5.60
CA LYS A 251 -16.41 -6.75 -6.59
C LYS A 251 -16.06 -8.18 -7.00
N GLY A 252 -17.03 -9.10 -6.91
CA GLY A 252 -16.86 -10.46 -7.43
C GLY A 252 -15.74 -11.26 -6.77
N GLY A 253 -15.39 -10.98 -5.52
CA GLY A 253 -14.30 -11.65 -4.80
C GLY A 253 -12.94 -10.97 -4.96
N TYR A 254 -12.81 -9.99 -5.86
CA TYR A 254 -11.58 -9.21 -6.03
C TYR A 254 -11.62 -7.94 -5.18
N ASN A 255 -10.47 -7.60 -4.59
CA ASN A 255 -10.30 -6.45 -3.72
C ASN A 255 -9.11 -5.60 -4.16
N TYR A 256 -9.32 -4.32 -4.36
CA TYR A 256 -8.26 -3.39 -4.75
C TYR A 256 -8.21 -2.16 -3.85
N LEU A 257 -6.99 -1.61 -3.69
CA LEU A 257 -6.72 -0.32 -3.07
C LEU A 257 -6.19 0.63 -4.14
N ALA A 258 -6.85 1.77 -4.31
CA ALA A 258 -6.39 2.85 -5.18
C ALA A 258 -5.86 4.02 -4.34
N ILE A 259 -4.65 4.46 -4.66
CA ILE A 259 -4.02 5.69 -4.21
C ILE A 259 -3.96 6.62 -5.42
N VAL A 260 -4.68 7.73 -5.39
CA VAL A 260 -4.71 8.73 -6.46
C VAL A 260 -4.29 10.07 -5.88
N MET A 261 -3.26 10.69 -6.44
CA MET A 261 -2.69 11.95 -5.96
C MET A 261 -2.48 12.95 -7.09
N ASP A 262 -2.61 14.22 -6.75
CA ASP A 262 -2.42 15.33 -7.69
C ASP A 262 -3.31 15.18 -8.94
N SER A 263 -4.60 14.99 -8.70
CA SER A 263 -5.62 14.93 -9.74
C SER A 263 -6.29 16.29 -9.91
N PRO A 264 -6.57 16.75 -11.15
CA PRO A 264 -7.15 18.06 -11.40
C PRO A 264 -8.66 18.10 -11.18
N ILE A 265 -9.23 19.32 -11.21
CA ILE A 265 -10.61 19.54 -11.61
C ILE A 265 -10.66 19.75 -13.13
N LYS A 266 -11.59 19.10 -13.79
CA LYS A 266 -11.89 19.32 -15.22
C LYS A 266 -13.40 19.50 -15.44
N THR A 267 -13.74 20.16 -16.52
CA THR A 267 -15.12 20.14 -17.00
C THR A 267 -15.29 18.94 -17.92
N LEU A 268 -16.02 17.94 -17.44
CA LEU A 268 -16.36 16.73 -18.19
C LEU A 268 -17.86 16.77 -18.46
N ASP A 269 -18.25 16.65 -19.73
CA ASP A 269 -19.66 16.72 -20.16
C ASP A 269 -20.42 17.94 -19.59
N GLY A 270 -19.73 19.09 -19.53
CA GLY A 270 -20.28 20.35 -19.00
C GLY A 270 -20.28 20.45 -17.46
N ILE A 271 -19.86 19.41 -16.73
CA ILE A 271 -19.87 19.36 -15.28
C ILE A 271 -18.46 19.54 -14.73
N LYS A 272 -18.29 20.50 -13.81
CA LYS A 272 -17.03 20.70 -13.07
C LYS A 272 -16.77 19.49 -12.15
N THR A 273 -15.80 18.66 -12.51
CA THR A 273 -15.60 17.33 -11.92
C THR A 273 -14.25 17.23 -11.22
N LYS A 274 -14.24 16.70 -9.98
CA LYS A 274 -13.05 16.30 -9.25
C LYS A 274 -12.54 14.98 -9.83
N CYS A 275 -11.49 15.02 -10.65
CA CYS A 275 -11.07 13.86 -11.41
C CYS A 275 -10.53 12.72 -10.52
N SER A 276 -10.08 12.98 -9.29
CA SER A 276 -9.57 11.92 -8.40
C SER A 276 -10.57 10.77 -8.16
N PHE A 277 -11.86 11.07 -8.06
CA PHE A 277 -12.90 10.04 -7.91
C PHE A 277 -13.13 9.27 -9.22
N ILE A 278 -13.10 9.98 -10.36
CA ILE A 278 -13.24 9.36 -11.69
C ILE A 278 -12.04 8.47 -11.96
N ASP A 279 -10.83 8.92 -11.65
CA ASP A 279 -9.59 8.17 -11.80
C ASP A 279 -9.63 6.86 -10.99
N ALA A 280 -10.00 6.93 -9.69
CA ALA A 280 -10.13 5.76 -8.85
C ALA A 280 -11.17 4.77 -9.38
N LYS A 281 -12.35 5.26 -9.82
CA LYS A 281 -13.39 4.43 -10.42
C LYS A 281 -12.91 3.76 -11.71
N SER A 282 -12.25 4.51 -12.59
CA SER A 282 -11.72 3.98 -13.86
C SER A 282 -10.66 2.91 -13.64
N LEU A 283 -9.78 3.09 -12.64
CA LEU A 283 -8.79 2.10 -12.25
C LEU A 283 -9.46 0.81 -11.75
N PHE A 284 -10.47 0.92 -10.90
CA PHE A 284 -11.21 -0.23 -10.39
C PHE A 284 -11.99 -0.97 -11.48
N ASP A 285 -12.77 -0.24 -12.29
CA ASP A 285 -13.54 -0.86 -13.37
C ASP A 285 -12.62 -1.56 -14.35
N TRP A 286 -11.49 -0.92 -14.74
CA TRP A 286 -10.48 -1.55 -15.57
C TRP A 286 -9.93 -2.83 -14.94
N ALA A 287 -9.55 -2.81 -13.67
CA ALA A 287 -8.97 -3.99 -13.02
C ALA A 287 -9.98 -5.13 -12.87
N PHE A 288 -11.22 -4.84 -12.46
CA PHE A 288 -12.27 -5.85 -12.33
C PHE A 288 -12.67 -6.50 -13.65
N ASP A 289 -12.62 -5.74 -14.74
CA ASP A 289 -13.07 -6.23 -16.04
C ASP A 289 -11.93 -6.84 -16.89
N SER A 290 -10.69 -6.41 -16.65
CA SER A 290 -9.53 -6.78 -17.48
C SER A 290 -8.57 -7.78 -16.86
N LEU A 291 -8.66 -8.03 -15.55
CA LEU A 291 -7.71 -8.90 -14.83
C LEU A 291 -8.42 -10.07 -14.17
N LYS A 292 -7.72 -11.22 -14.09
CA LYS A 292 -8.19 -12.39 -13.35
C LYS A 292 -7.01 -13.14 -12.72
N TYR A 293 -7.25 -13.83 -11.62
CA TYR A 293 -6.33 -14.82 -11.10
C TYR A 293 -6.34 -16.06 -11.99
N THR A 294 -5.17 -16.44 -12.49
CA THR A 294 -5.00 -17.59 -13.39
C THR A 294 -3.78 -18.39 -12.96
N THR A 295 -3.88 -19.71 -12.93
CA THR A 295 -2.71 -20.59 -12.80
C THR A 295 -1.94 -20.51 -14.10
N VAL A 296 -0.81 -19.82 -14.09
CA VAL A 296 0.01 -19.53 -15.27
C VAL A 296 1.02 -20.62 -15.57
N VAL A 297 1.51 -21.33 -14.55
CA VAL A 297 2.34 -22.54 -14.65
C VAL A 297 1.95 -23.52 -13.57
N ARG A 298 2.15 -24.80 -13.84
CA ARG A 298 1.84 -25.88 -12.92
C ARG A 298 3.08 -26.58 -12.41
N LYS A 299 2.99 -27.18 -11.26
CA LYS A 299 4.00 -28.08 -10.74
C LYS A 299 4.34 -29.15 -11.76
N ASN A 300 5.65 -29.37 -11.95
CA ASN A 300 6.27 -30.27 -12.92
C ASN A 300 6.15 -29.82 -14.39
N ASP A 301 5.68 -28.61 -14.70
CA ASP A 301 5.87 -28.05 -16.04
C ASP A 301 7.37 -28.00 -16.35
N VAL A 302 7.78 -28.57 -17.47
CA VAL A 302 9.19 -28.68 -17.88
C VAL A 302 9.65 -27.33 -18.42
N ALA A 303 10.71 -26.78 -17.83
CA ALA A 303 11.32 -25.52 -18.24
C ALA A 303 12.59 -25.73 -19.07
N TYR A 304 13.42 -26.71 -18.69
CA TYR A 304 14.74 -26.89 -19.29
C TYR A 304 15.26 -28.32 -19.06
N GLU A 305 16.28 -28.72 -19.81
CA GLU A 305 16.98 -30.00 -19.64
C GLU A 305 18.49 -29.72 -19.48
N VAL A 306 19.11 -30.29 -18.44
CA VAL A 306 20.51 -30.09 -18.11
C VAL A 306 21.26 -31.44 -18.16
N PRO A 307 22.46 -31.50 -18.78
CA PRO A 307 23.33 -32.67 -18.76
C PRO A 307 23.76 -33.00 -17.30
N VAL A 308 23.95 -34.31 -17.02
CA VAL A 308 24.46 -34.78 -15.74
C VAL A 308 25.80 -35.48 -15.91
N ASN A 309 26.83 -34.92 -15.33
CA ASN A 309 28.16 -35.53 -15.31
C ASN A 309 28.19 -36.74 -14.36
N ASN A 310 28.84 -37.83 -14.80
CA ASN A 310 28.96 -39.08 -14.02
C ASN A 310 27.63 -39.68 -13.57
N GLY A 311 26.53 -39.40 -14.28
CA GLY A 311 25.24 -40.07 -14.07
C GLY A 311 25.33 -41.58 -14.39
N LYS A 312 24.69 -42.43 -13.56
CA LYS A 312 24.63 -43.88 -13.81
C LYS A 312 23.34 -44.31 -14.52
N ASP A 313 22.26 -43.59 -14.22
CA ASP A 313 20.90 -43.99 -14.65
C ASP A 313 20.32 -43.04 -15.71
N ALA A 314 20.88 -41.82 -15.84
CA ALA A 314 20.48 -40.83 -16.84
C ALA A 314 21.64 -39.86 -17.14
N ASP A 315 21.70 -39.41 -18.40
CA ASP A 315 22.68 -38.45 -18.90
C ASP A 315 22.17 -36.99 -18.80
N THR A 316 20.86 -36.83 -18.53
CA THR A 316 20.21 -35.53 -18.41
C THR A 316 19.17 -35.52 -17.27
N VAL A 317 18.81 -34.34 -16.79
CA VAL A 317 17.71 -34.12 -15.83
C VAL A 317 16.86 -32.94 -16.29
N GLN A 318 15.54 -33.08 -16.11
CA GLN A 318 14.60 -32.01 -16.41
C GLN A 318 14.47 -31.07 -15.21
N LEU A 319 14.68 -29.78 -15.45
CA LEU A 319 14.34 -28.73 -14.52
C LEU A 319 12.86 -28.40 -14.69
N VAL A 320 12.11 -28.50 -13.62
CA VAL A 320 10.66 -28.36 -13.61
C VAL A 320 10.20 -27.33 -12.61
N VAL A 321 9.05 -26.72 -12.85
CA VAL A 321 8.41 -25.80 -11.92
C VAL A 321 8.09 -26.51 -10.61
N LYS A 322 8.50 -25.93 -9.49
CA LYS A 322 8.40 -26.51 -8.16
C LYS A 322 6.97 -26.64 -7.66
N ASP A 323 6.17 -25.59 -7.85
CA ASP A 323 4.78 -25.50 -7.36
C ASP A 323 3.86 -24.82 -8.38
N ASP A 324 2.55 -25.04 -8.26
CA ASP A 324 1.56 -24.31 -9.05
C ASP A 324 1.66 -22.82 -8.74
N VAL A 325 1.66 -21.98 -9.78
CA VAL A 325 1.69 -20.53 -9.62
C VAL A 325 0.44 -19.90 -10.19
N THR A 326 -0.38 -19.36 -9.31
CA THR A 326 -1.58 -18.59 -9.63
C THR A 326 -1.30 -17.12 -9.33
N THR A 327 -1.47 -16.26 -10.31
CA THR A 327 -1.23 -14.82 -10.16
C THR A 327 -2.24 -14.01 -10.96
N LEU A 328 -2.32 -12.70 -10.65
CA LEU A 328 -3.22 -11.78 -11.34
C LEU A 328 -2.64 -11.42 -12.71
N VAL A 329 -3.39 -11.72 -13.76
CA VAL A 329 -2.98 -11.51 -15.16
C VAL A 329 -4.13 -10.96 -16.00
N PRO A 330 -3.86 -10.41 -17.21
CA PRO A 330 -4.91 -10.05 -18.13
C PRO A 330 -5.89 -11.20 -18.40
N SER A 331 -7.19 -10.90 -18.39
CA SER A 331 -8.24 -11.89 -18.62
C SER A 331 -8.15 -12.58 -19.99
N THR A 332 -7.42 -11.96 -20.93
CA THR A 332 -7.13 -12.48 -22.27
C THR A 332 -5.92 -13.42 -22.31
N LEU A 333 -5.18 -13.57 -21.19
CA LEU A 333 -4.05 -14.49 -21.14
C LEU A 333 -4.54 -15.94 -21.25
N ASP A 334 -3.98 -16.67 -22.21
CA ASP A 334 -4.09 -18.12 -22.29
C ASP A 334 -2.80 -18.73 -21.71
N PRO A 335 -2.88 -19.56 -20.65
CA PRO A 335 -1.70 -20.19 -20.05
C PRO A 335 -0.87 -21.02 -21.03
N SER A 336 -1.48 -21.55 -22.10
CA SER A 336 -0.75 -22.31 -23.14
C SER A 336 0.26 -21.47 -23.93
N ASN A 337 0.13 -20.15 -23.88
CA ASN A 337 1.04 -19.21 -24.57
C ASN A 337 2.12 -18.62 -23.63
N VAL A 338 2.22 -19.17 -22.42
CA VAL A 338 3.24 -18.77 -21.46
C VAL A 338 4.55 -19.50 -21.74
N ILE A 339 5.66 -18.78 -21.69
CA ILE A 339 7.01 -19.32 -21.85
C ILE A 339 7.68 -19.35 -20.48
N ILE A 340 8.33 -20.48 -20.15
CA ILE A 340 9.16 -20.61 -18.95
C ILE A 340 10.61 -20.52 -19.40
N GLU A 341 11.29 -19.40 -19.10
CA GLU A 341 12.66 -19.12 -19.52
C GLU A 341 13.58 -19.20 -18.30
N PRO A 342 14.48 -20.19 -18.23
CA PRO A 342 15.44 -20.32 -17.13
C PRO A 342 16.39 -19.11 -17.06
N ILE A 343 16.75 -18.72 -15.84
CA ILE A 343 17.71 -17.66 -15.55
C ILE A 343 19.04 -18.31 -15.18
N ASP A 344 20.06 -18.10 -16.00
CA ASP A 344 21.42 -18.62 -15.79
C ASP A 344 21.46 -20.12 -15.41
N PRO A 345 20.82 -21.01 -16.21
CA PRO A 345 20.87 -22.42 -15.91
C PRO A 345 22.30 -22.93 -16.00
N PRO A 346 22.68 -23.92 -15.13
CA PRO A 346 24.03 -24.50 -15.19
C PRO A 346 24.22 -25.26 -16.51
N GLU A 347 25.44 -25.27 -17.03
CA GLU A 347 25.79 -26.02 -18.24
C GLU A 347 25.67 -27.55 -18.01
N SER A 348 25.94 -28.01 -16.80
CA SER A 348 25.78 -29.39 -16.37
C SER A 348 25.65 -29.48 -14.85
N LEU A 349 25.13 -30.60 -14.35
CA LEU A 349 25.10 -30.95 -12.93
C LEU A 349 26.00 -32.18 -12.66
N ASP A 350 26.62 -32.26 -11.51
CA ASP A 350 27.37 -33.44 -11.09
C ASP A 350 26.49 -34.41 -10.30
N ALA A 351 26.55 -35.69 -10.64
CA ALA A 351 25.88 -36.73 -9.87
C ALA A 351 26.46 -36.88 -8.46
N PRO A 352 25.65 -37.20 -7.43
CA PRO A 352 24.21 -37.48 -7.49
C PRO A 352 23.33 -36.22 -7.50
N VAL A 353 22.31 -36.20 -8.34
CA VAL A 353 21.29 -35.15 -8.35
C VAL A 353 20.05 -35.68 -7.62
N THR A 354 19.53 -34.90 -6.66
CA THR A 354 18.39 -35.32 -5.85
C THR A 354 17.11 -34.61 -6.32
N LYS A 355 16.05 -35.39 -6.54
CA LYS A 355 14.75 -34.84 -6.90
C LYS A 355 14.24 -33.86 -5.83
N GLY A 356 13.94 -32.64 -6.23
CA GLY A 356 13.44 -31.58 -5.39
C GLY A 356 14.50 -30.56 -4.97
N ASP A 357 15.78 -30.78 -5.35
CA ASP A 357 16.80 -29.75 -5.21
C ASP A 357 16.46 -28.56 -6.09
N SER A 358 16.63 -27.35 -5.58
CA SER A 358 16.44 -26.13 -6.38
C SER A 358 17.73 -25.83 -7.12
N VAL A 359 17.65 -25.73 -8.45
CA VAL A 359 18.83 -25.58 -9.32
C VAL A 359 18.99 -24.14 -9.79
N CYS A 360 17.95 -23.53 -10.30
CA CYS A 360 17.94 -22.15 -10.76
C CYS A 360 16.52 -21.55 -10.68
N LYS A 361 16.38 -20.31 -11.14
CA LYS A 361 15.09 -19.66 -11.31
C LYS A 361 14.70 -19.61 -12.78
N ALA A 362 13.42 -19.39 -13.05
CA ALA A 362 12.93 -19.12 -14.38
C ALA A 362 11.95 -17.96 -14.39
N ASN A 363 11.98 -17.16 -15.45
CA ASN A 363 10.97 -16.18 -15.75
C ASN A 363 9.77 -16.85 -16.43
N VAL A 364 8.58 -16.58 -15.94
CA VAL A 364 7.31 -16.93 -16.59
C VAL A 364 6.92 -15.72 -17.43
N ILE A 365 6.93 -15.87 -18.76
CA ILE A 365 6.80 -14.79 -19.73
C ILE A 365 5.51 -14.94 -20.52
N PHE A 366 4.78 -13.84 -20.71
CA PHE A 366 3.66 -13.73 -21.63
C PHE A 366 3.84 -12.54 -22.55
N GLY A 367 3.95 -12.78 -23.86
CA GLY A 367 4.38 -11.77 -24.83
C GLY A 367 5.81 -11.31 -24.52
N GLU A 368 5.99 -10.01 -24.29
CA GLU A 368 7.29 -9.43 -23.93
C GLU A 368 7.47 -9.15 -22.43
N LYS A 369 6.51 -9.60 -21.59
CA LYS A 369 6.49 -9.30 -20.16
C LYS A 369 6.78 -10.53 -19.31
N THR A 370 7.71 -10.40 -18.38
CA THR A 370 7.83 -11.32 -17.26
C THR A 370 6.66 -11.09 -16.31
N ILE A 371 5.85 -12.13 -16.11
CA ILE A 371 4.69 -12.12 -15.22
C ILE A 371 5.15 -12.34 -13.78
N ILE A 372 6.01 -13.35 -13.60
CA ILE A 372 6.54 -13.76 -12.29
C ILE A 372 7.83 -14.57 -12.50
N THR A 373 8.65 -14.68 -11.46
CA THR A 373 9.82 -15.57 -11.44
C THR A 373 9.53 -16.74 -10.50
N VAL A 374 9.88 -17.95 -10.90
CA VAL A 374 9.65 -19.22 -10.18
C VAL A 374 10.95 -19.96 -9.92
N ASP A 375 10.95 -20.87 -8.95
CA ASP A 375 12.07 -21.79 -8.71
C ASP A 375 11.90 -23.08 -9.55
N LEU A 376 13.02 -23.55 -10.09
CA LEU A 376 13.13 -24.84 -10.80
C LEU A 376 13.94 -25.82 -9.97
#